data_7f6971e6b9ab4b804c669cab5f5bed53
#
_entry.id   7f6971e6b9ab4b804c669cab5f5bed53
#
_cell.length_a   1.000
_cell.length_b   1.000
_cell.length_c   1.000
_cell.angle_alpha   90.00
_cell.angle_beta   90.00
_cell.angle_gamma   90.00
#
_symmetry.space_group_name_H-M   'P 1'
#
loop_
_entity.id
_entity.type
_entity.pdbx_description
1 polymer ?
#
loop_
_entity_poly.entity_id
_entity_poly.type
_entity_poly.pdbx_seq_one_letter_code
_entity_poly.pdbx_strand_id
1 'polypeptide(L)'
;MFRSSFIVVALILCAVPLRAVTIPAPTLSTRVVISVRDQKLMLIENGTIAATYPVSTSKYGLGDGWGSLATPLGLLQVAQKIGDHAPFGAVFHNRRWTGEILRPNTPGRDPVMTRIIWLRGLQASNAHAFNRCIYIHGTNEEKTIGRPASFGCIRMKSSDVTALYNQLLIGTPVEIVQDRLPKGSKMADPEVYGFDAPASASGLRKDSQMKVAAGPRA
;
A
#
# COMPACT_ATOMS: atom_id res chain seq x y z
N MET A 1 43.20 77.34 -21.85
CA MET A 1 42.99 75.97 -22.35
C MET A 1 42.83 75.07 -21.13
N PHE A 2 41.57 74.81 -20.73
CA PHE A 2 41.23 73.92 -19.62
C PHE A 2 40.73 72.61 -20.20
N ARG A 3 41.42 71.47 -19.95
CA ARG A 3 40.98 70.10 -20.32
C ARG A 3 40.25 69.51 -19.13
N SER A 4 38.92 69.34 -19.25
CA SER A 4 38.08 68.59 -18.30
C SER A 4 38.23 67.11 -18.57
N SER A 5 38.75 66.36 -17.61
CA SER A 5 38.76 64.91 -17.62
C SER A 5 37.50 64.38 -16.93
N PHE A 6 36.62 63.74 -17.70
CA PHE A 6 35.45 63.02 -17.16
C PHE A 6 35.91 61.61 -16.73
N ILE A 7 35.83 61.33 -15.44
CA ILE A 7 36.01 59.97 -14.87
C ILE A 7 34.66 59.26 -14.95
N VAL A 8 34.56 58.22 -15.80
CA VAL A 8 33.39 57.35 -15.86
C VAL A 8 33.61 56.24 -14.82
N VAL A 9 32.81 56.27 -13.74
CA VAL A 9 32.74 55.21 -12.75
C VAL A 9 31.75 54.16 -13.24
N ALA A 10 32.25 53.00 -13.70
CA ALA A 10 31.41 51.87 -14.05
C ALA A 10 31.00 51.12 -12.79
N LEU A 11 29.70 51.17 -12.42
CA LEU A 11 29.10 50.35 -11.39
C LEU A 11 28.90 48.93 -11.95
N ILE A 12 29.68 47.96 -11.48
CA ILE A 12 29.48 46.56 -11.76
C ILE A 12 28.39 46.05 -10.79
N LEU A 13 27.17 45.89 -11.26
CA LEU A 13 26.11 45.18 -10.51
C LEU A 13 26.41 43.69 -10.56
N CYS A 14 26.89 43.14 -9.44
CA CYS A 14 27.04 41.70 -9.25
C CYS A 14 25.65 41.06 -8.99
N ALA A 15 25.03 40.52 -10.03
CA ALA A 15 23.77 39.75 -9.90
C ALA A 15 24.06 38.41 -9.27
N VAL A 16 23.76 38.26 -7.99
CA VAL A 16 23.80 36.96 -7.29
C VAL A 16 22.58 36.15 -7.73
N PRO A 17 22.74 34.97 -8.34
CA PRO A 17 21.59 34.14 -8.72
C PRO A 17 20.87 33.63 -7.47
N LEU A 18 19.65 34.05 -7.30
CA LEU A 18 18.74 33.54 -6.27
C LEU A 18 18.40 32.09 -6.60
N ARG A 19 19.08 31.13 -5.94
CA ARG A 19 18.71 29.73 -6.05
C ARG A 19 17.38 29.52 -5.34
N ALA A 20 16.34 29.25 -6.11
CA ALA A 20 15.06 28.81 -5.58
C ALA A 20 15.27 27.48 -4.85
N VAL A 21 15.13 27.49 -3.52
CA VAL A 21 15.04 26.27 -2.71
C VAL A 21 13.66 25.68 -2.99
N THR A 22 13.64 24.66 -3.85
CA THR A 22 12.41 23.88 -4.08
C THR A 22 12.21 23.02 -2.85
N ILE A 23 11.34 23.44 -1.94
CA ILE A 23 10.86 22.60 -0.83
C ILE A 23 9.97 21.54 -1.47
N PRO A 24 10.33 20.22 -1.39
CA PRO A 24 9.44 19.19 -1.92
C PRO A 24 8.11 19.27 -1.15
N ALA A 25 7.00 19.31 -1.90
CA ALA A 25 5.69 19.25 -1.30
C ALA A 25 5.59 17.99 -0.42
N PRO A 26 5.03 18.07 0.80
CA PRO A 26 4.84 16.91 1.65
C PRO A 26 3.99 15.89 0.89
N THR A 27 4.58 14.80 0.46
CA THR A 27 3.85 13.67 -0.10
C THR A 27 3.03 13.07 1.03
N LEU A 28 1.70 13.20 0.95
CA LEU A 28 0.78 12.52 1.86
C LEU A 28 1.06 11.02 1.76
N SER A 29 1.72 10.47 2.77
CA SER A 29 2.09 9.04 2.78
C SER A 29 1.09 8.27 3.62
N THR A 30 0.27 7.46 2.96
CA THR A 30 -0.62 6.50 3.62
C THR A 30 0.01 5.12 3.54
N ARG A 31 0.06 4.39 4.65
CA ARG A 31 0.51 3.00 4.71
C ARG A 31 -0.26 2.21 5.77
N VAL A 32 -0.22 0.90 5.63
CA VAL A 32 -0.84 -0.05 6.56
C VAL A 32 0.21 -0.96 7.16
N VAL A 33 0.15 -1.20 8.46
CA VAL A 33 0.97 -2.21 9.15
C VAL A 33 0.03 -3.19 9.86
N ILE A 34 0.23 -4.49 9.63
CA ILE A 34 -0.59 -5.57 10.22
C ILE A 34 0.31 -6.43 11.09
N SER A 35 0.02 -6.47 12.40
CA SER A 35 0.70 -7.37 13.33
C SER A 35 -0.06 -8.67 13.46
N VAL A 36 0.59 -9.78 13.12
CA VAL A 36 0.03 -11.11 13.35
C VAL A 36 -0.03 -11.42 14.85
N ARG A 37 0.97 -11.00 15.62
CA ARG A 37 0.99 -11.25 17.07
C ARG A 37 -0.10 -10.50 17.81
N ASP A 38 -0.37 -9.25 17.45
CA ASP A 38 -1.38 -8.43 18.11
C ASP A 38 -2.78 -8.60 17.52
N GLN A 39 -2.90 -9.27 16.36
CA GLN A 39 -4.12 -9.39 15.55
C GLN A 39 -4.77 -8.01 15.34
N LYS A 40 -3.93 -7.04 14.93
CA LYS A 40 -4.30 -5.66 14.70
C LYS A 40 -3.71 -5.13 13.40
N LEU A 41 -4.47 -4.26 12.75
CA LEU A 41 -4.08 -3.45 11.61
C LEU A 41 -4.00 -1.99 12.05
N MET A 42 -2.93 -1.31 11.70
CA MET A 42 -2.70 0.11 11.95
C MET A 42 -2.64 0.84 10.60
N LEU A 43 -3.47 1.87 10.46
CA LEU A 43 -3.40 2.83 9.36
C LEU A 43 -2.55 4.01 9.79
N ILE A 44 -1.57 4.35 8.99
CA ILE A 44 -0.63 5.44 9.25
C ILE A 44 -0.74 6.44 8.11
N GLU A 45 -0.96 7.71 8.45
CA GLU A 45 -1.02 8.83 7.53
C GLU A 45 0.00 9.89 7.96
N ASN A 46 0.90 10.26 7.06
CA ASN A 46 1.94 11.26 7.33
C ASN A 46 2.77 10.97 8.59
N GLY A 47 3.12 9.69 8.81
CA GLY A 47 3.87 9.25 9.97
C GLY A 47 3.07 9.19 11.28
N THR A 48 1.78 9.51 11.27
CA THR A 48 0.90 9.48 12.45
C THR A 48 -0.10 8.33 12.35
N ILE A 49 -0.41 7.69 13.47
CA ILE A 49 -1.45 6.65 13.54
C ILE A 49 -2.81 7.32 13.35
N ALA A 50 -3.45 7.08 12.22
CA ALA A 50 -4.79 7.57 11.91
C ALA A 50 -5.88 6.66 12.49
N ALA A 51 -5.68 5.33 12.44
CA ALA A 51 -6.63 4.37 12.97
C ALA A 51 -5.96 3.04 13.34
N THR A 52 -6.59 2.28 14.22
CA THR A 52 -6.20 0.90 14.54
C THR A 52 -7.45 0.02 14.58
N TYR A 53 -7.40 -1.10 13.88
CA TYR A 53 -8.50 -2.04 13.75
C TYR A 53 -8.10 -3.44 14.24
N PRO A 54 -8.95 -4.16 14.95
CA PRO A 54 -8.74 -5.58 15.20
C PRO A 54 -8.94 -6.36 13.90
N VAL A 55 -8.10 -7.37 13.66
CA VAL A 55 -8.16 -8.23 12.49
C VAL A 55 -8.12 -9.71 12.88
N SER A 56 -8.26 -10.60 11.90
CA SER A 56 -8.01 -12.02 12.06
C SER A 56 -7.15 -12.51 10.91
N THR A 57 -5.97 -13.03 11.21
CA THR A 57 -5.05 -13.66 10.26
C THR A 57 -5.24 -15.19 10.26
N SER A 58 -4.42 -15.92 9.51
CA SER A 58 -4.54 -17.36 9.37
C SER A 58 -4.34 -18.11 10.68
N LYS A 59 -5.19 -19.10 10.91
CA LYS A 59 -5.00 -20.15 11.96
C LYS A 59 -3.99 -21.22 11.57
N TYR A 60 -3.57 -21.25 10.31
CA TYR A 60 -2.60 -22.22 9.77
C TYR A 60 -1.16 -21.68 9.73
N GLY A 61 -0.91 -20.53 10.36
CA GLY A 61 0.42 -19.95 10.47
C GLY A 61 0.77 -18.97 9.34
N LEU A 62 2.07 -18.82 9.09
CA LEU A 62 2.67 -17.79 8.26
C LEU A 62 3.37 -18.43 7.06
N GLY A 63 3.29 -17.79 5.89
CA GLY A 63 3.96 -18.22 4.67
C GLY A 63 3.19 -17.90 3.40
N ASP A 64 3.87 -18.10 2.26
CA ASP A 64 3.34 -17.80 0.93
C ASP A 64 3.41 -18.99 -0.06
N GLY A 65 3.60 -20.22 0.44
CA GLY A 65 3.61 -21.42 -0.40
C GLY A 65 2.28 -21.65 -1.12
N TRP A 66 2.33 -22.19 -2.33
CA TRP A 66 1.14 -22.59 -3.08
C TRP A 66 0.33 -23.64 -2.28
N GLY A 67 -1.00 -23.46 -2.28
CA GLY A 67 -1.90 -24.33 -1.53
C GLY A 67 -1.84 -24.17 -0.01
N SER A 68 -0.90 -23.40 0.53
CA SER A 68 -0.91 -23.08 1.95
C SER A 68 -2.06 -22.14 2.27
N LEU A 69 -2.66 -22.37 3.43
CA LEU A 69 -3.69 -21.49 3.98
C LEU A 69 -3.10 -20.44 4.93
N ALA A 70 -1.79 -20.22 4.83
CA ALA A 70 -1.01 -19.33 5.69
C ALA A 70 -1.11 -17.88 5.25
N THR A 71 -0.93 -16.93 6.18
CA THR A 71 -0.83 -15.50 5.88
C THR A 71 0.61 -15.16 5.48
N PRO A 72 0.86 -14.51 4.33
CA PRO A 72 2.20 -14.08 3.94
C PRO A 72 2.68 -12.94 4.84
N LEU A 73 4.00 -12.87 5.06
CA LEU A 73 4.67 -11.76 5.73
C LEU A 73 5.36 -10.83 4.73
N GLY A 74 5.81 -9.68 5.24
CA GLY A 74 6.65 -8.72 4.54
C GLY A 74 5.86 -7.63 3.83
N LEU A 75 6.50 -7.04 2.81
CA LEU A 75 5.98 -5.88 2.12
C LEU A 75 5.08 -6.29 0.95
N LEU A 76 3.87 -5.78 0.97
CA LEU A 76 2.85 -5.92 -0.06
C LEU A 76 2.33 -4.53 -0.47
N GLN A 77 1.45 -4.49 -1.45
CA GLN A 77 0.69 -3.28 -1.80
C GLN A 77 -0.76 -3.61 -2.13
N VAL A 78 -1.62 -2.61 -2.04
CA VAL A 78 -2.99 -2.68 -2.55
C VAL A 78 -2.93 -2.76 -4.07
N ALA A 79 -3.27 -3.91 -4.63
CA ALA A 79 -3.26 -4.13 -6.07
C ALA A 79 -4.60 -3.81 -6.73
N GLN A 80 -5.70 -4.15 -6.04
CA GLN A 80 -7.06 -3.88 -6.50
C GLN A 80 -7.99 -3.63 -5.32
N LYS A 81 -9.06 -2.89 -5.58
CA LYS A 81 -10.17 -2.63 -4.66
C LYS A 81 -11.46 -3.05 -5.33
N ILE A 82 -12.30 -3.84 -4.66
CA ILE A 82 -13.53 -4.40 -5.21
C ILE A 82 -14.65 -4.22 -4.20
N GLY A 83 -15.81 -3.80 -4.68
CA GLY A 83 -16.99 -3.58 -3.84
C GLY A 83 -17.33 -2.10 -3.69
N ASP A 84 -16.87 -1.22 -4.60
CA ASP A 84 -17.36 0.16 -4.66
C ASP A 84 -18.90 0.14 -4.74
N HIS A 85 -19.54 0.93 -3.87
CA HIS A 85 -20.98 1.03 -3.76
C HIS A 85 -21.72 -0.28 -3.40
N ALA A 86 -21.01 -1.40 -3.16
CA ALA A 86 -21.67 -2.61 -2.68
C ALA A 86 -22.30 -2.37 -1.28
N PRO A 87 -23.51 -2.90 -1.01
CA PRO A 87 -24.13 -2.73 0.28
C PRO A 87 -23.32 -3.40 1.39
N PHE A 88 -23.51 -2.91 2.62
CA PHE A 88 -22.94 -3.55 3.80
C PHE A 88 -23.42 -5.00 3.90
N GLY A 89 -22.51 -5.93 4.10
CA GLY A 89 -22.82 -7.36 4.13
C GLY A 89 -22.93 -8.03 2.76
N ALA A 90 -22.65 -7.33 1.65
CA ALA A 90 -22.61 -7.93 0.31
C ALA A 90 -21.68 -9.13 0.28
N VAL A 91 -22.16 -10.27 -0.22
CA VAL A 91 -21.38 -11.51 -0.35
C VAL A 91 -20.70 -11.55 -1.71
N PHE A 92 -19.40 -11.85 -1.72
CA PHE A 92 -18.62 -12.00 -2.93
C PHE A 92 -18.22 -13.45 -3.18
N HIS A 93 -18.40 -13.90 -4.43
CA HIS A 93 -17.84 -15.14 -4.94
C HIS A 93 -17.03 -14.83 -6.19
N ASN A 94 -15.81 -15.36 -6.27
CA ASN A 94 -14.87 -15.05 -7.35
C ASN A 94 -14.75 -13.53 -7.63
N ARG A 95 -14.72 -12.72 -6.56
CA ARG A 95 -14.58 -11.25 -6.59
C ARG A 95 -15.75 -10.52 -7.26
N ARG A 96 -16.89 -11.17 -7.41
CA ARG A 96 -18.14 -10.58 -7.92
C ARG A 96 -19.21 -10.65 -6.84
N TRP A 97 -19.96 -9.57 -6.68
CA TRP A 97 -21.11 -9.56 -5.81
C TRP A 97 -22.15 -10.57 -6.31
N THR A 98 -22.63 -11.43 -5.42
CA THR A 98 -23.61 -12.49 -5.73
C THR A 98 -25.07 -12.02 -5.73
N GLY A 99 -25.32 -10.79 -5.27
CA GLY A 99 -26.67 -10.29 -4.97
C GLY A 99 -27.13 -10.58 -3.55
N GLU A 100 -26.42 -11.48 -2.84
CA GLU A 100 -26.74 -11.82 -1.45
C GLU A 100 -26.16 -10.79 -0.47
N ILE A 101 -26.90 -10.58 0.63
CA ILE A 101 -26.48 -9.77 1.77
C ILE A 101 -26.58 -10.62 3.02
N LEU A 102 -25.49 -10.76 3.76
CA LEU A 102 -25.46 -11.45 5.05
C LEU A 102 -25.28 -10.44 6.20
N ARG A 103 -25.97 -10.72 7.31
CA ARG A 103 -25.69 -10.01 8.56
C ARG A 103 -24.48 -10.65 9.25
N PRO A 104 -23.64 -9.87 9.95
CA PRO A 104 -22.56 -10.42 10.74
C PRO A 104 -23.03 -11.50 11.71
N ASN A 105 -22.22 -12.54 11.86
CA ASN A 105 -22.46 -13.70 12.74
C ASN A 105 -23.68 -14.55 12.37
N THR A 106 -24.18 -14.47 11.14
CA THR A 106 -25.17 -15.43 10.61
C THR A 106 -24.52 -16.82 10.58
N PRO A 107 -25.14 -17.87 11.16
CA PRO A 107 -24.57 -19.22 11.18
C PRO A 107 -24.41 -19.80 9.79
N GLY A 108 -23.44 -20.73 9.66
CA GLY A 108 -23.30 -21.62 8.50
C GLY A 108 -22.01 -21.48 7.71
N ARG A 109 -21.70 -20.33 7.12
CA ARG A 109 -20.53 -20.13 6.24
C ARG A 109 -19.87 -18.79 6.49
N ASP A 110 -18.62 -18.68 6.06
CA ASP A 110 -17.82 -17.45 6.16
C ASP A 110 -17.34 -17.01 4.79
N PRO A 111 -18.17 -16.36 3.99
CA PRO A 111 -17.80 -15.83 2.70
C PRO A 111 -16.99 -14.54 2.83
N VAL A 112 -16.32 -14.15 1.75
CA VAL A 112 -15.76 -12.81 1.59
C VAL A 112 -16.91 -11.81 1.50
N MET A 113 -16.90 -10.78 2.34
CA MET A 113 -18.02 -9.86 2.47
C MET A 113 -17.60 -8.38 2.38
N THR A 114 -18.57 -7.55 2.05
CA THR A 114 -18.60 -6.09 2.18
C THR A 114 -17.63 -5.35 1.28
N ARG A 115 -16.32 -5.59 1.39
CA ARG A 115 -15.24 -4.99 0.58
C ARG A 115 -14.10 -5.99 0.43
N ILE A 116 -13.37 -5.88 -0.69
CA ILE A 116 -12.16 -6.62 -0.95
C ILE A 116 -11.04 -5.61 -1.26
N ILE A 117 -9.98 -5.65 -0.47
CA ILE A 117 -8.71 -4.99 -0.73
C ILE A 117 -7.73 -6.09 -1.08
N TRP A 118 -7.39 -6.24 -2.36
CA TRP A 118 -6.57 -7.35 -2.87
C TRP A 118 -5.10 -6.96 -2.83
N LEU A 119 -4.29 -7.79 -2.20
CA LEU A 119 -2.89 -7.53 -1.94
C LEU A 119 -1.99 -8.23 -2.96
N ARG A 120 -0.90 -7.55 -3.33
CA ARG A 120 0.19 -8.10 -4.14
C ARG A 120 1.48 -8.02 -3.35
N GLY A 121 2.22 -9.12 -3.27
CA GLY A 121 3.54 -9.16 -2.67
C GLY A 121 4.56 -8.39 -3.51
N LEU A 122 5.50 -7.75 -2.83
CA LEU A 122 6.60 -6.98 -3.43
C LEU A 122 7.97 -7.64 -3.22
N GLN A 123 8.01 -8.79 -2.55
CA GLN A 123 9.21 -9.53 -2.20
C GLN A 123 9.10 -10.97 -2.71
N ALA A 124 10.24 -11.64 -2.92
CA ALA A 124 10.26 -13.06 -3.32
C ALA A 124 9.54 -13.95 -2.30
N SER A 125 9.61 -13.62 -1.00
CA SER A 125 8.98 -14.36 0.09
C SER A 125 7.45 -14.27 0.13
N ASN A 126 6.83 -13.36 -0.64
CA ASN A 126 5.38 -13.17 -0.70
C ASN A 126 4.85 -12.97 -2.15
N ALA A 127 5.63 -13.41 -3.14
CA ALA A 127 5.34 -13.21 -4.56
C ALA A 127 4.02 -13.88 -5.02
N HIS A 128 3.57 -14.91 -4.33
CA HIS A 128 2.34 -15.63 -4.67
C HIS A 128 1.08 -15.01 -4.07
N ALA A 129 1.19 -14.04 -3.15
CA ALA A 129 0.07 -13.46 -2.41
C ALA A 129 -1.10 -13.03 -3.32
N PHE A 130 -0.81 -12.37 -4.45
CA PHE A 130 -1.84 -11.95 -5.40
C PHE A 130 -2.58 -13.15 -6.02
N ASN A 131 -1.85 -14.13 -6.53
CA ASN A 131 -2.42 -15.29 -7.19
C ASN A 131 -3.10 -16.26 -6.20
N ARG A 132 -2.65 -16.26 -4.93
CA ARG A 132 -3.29 -16.96 -3.82
C ARG A 132 -4.53 -16.24 -3.29
N CYS A 133 -4.91 -15.09 -3.88
CA CYS A 133 -6.09 -14.33 -3.47
C CYS A 133 -6.01 -13.87 -2.01
N ILE A 134 -4.88 -13.33 -1.58
CA ILE A 134 -4.74 -12.74 -0.24
C ILE A 134 -5.42 -11.37 -0.23
N TYR A 135 -6.49 -11.27 0.58
CA TYR A 135 -7.32 -10.08 0.71
C TYR A 135 -7.30 -9.53 2.15
N ILE A 136 -7.58 -8.24 2.28
CA ILE A 136 -8.20 -7.66 3.47
C ILE A 136 -9.70 -7.54 3.12
N HIS A 137 -10.58 -8.15 3.91
CA HIS A 137 -12.01 -8.21 3.58
C HIS A 137 -12.90 -8.32 4.82
N GLY A 138 -14.17 -8.00 4.66
CA GLY A 138 -15.19 -8.23 5.69
C GLY A 138 -15.51 -9.72 5.86
N THR A 139 -15.88 -10.12 7.05
CA THR A 139 -16.24 -11.51 7.41
C THR A 139 -17.62 -11.60 8.03
N ASN A 140 -18.26 -12.73 7.83
CA ASN A 140 -19.44 -13.10 8.60
C ASN A 140 -19.10 -13.50 10.06
N GLU A 141 -17.87 -13.97 10.26
CA GLU A 141 -17.37 -14.48 11.54
C GLU A 141 -16.77 -13.36 12.42
N GLU A 142 -17.48 -12.25 12.62
CA GLU A 142 -16.95 -11.10 13.36
C GLU A 142 -16.57 -11.42 14.82
N LYS A 143 -17.18 -12.46 15.41
CA LYS A 143 -16.81 -12.96 16.75
C LYS A 143 -15.41 -13.54 16.83
N THR A 144 -14.80 -13.87 15.69
CA THR A 144 -13.43 -14.43 15.62
C THR A 144 -12.36 -13.35 15.44
N ILE A 145 -12.74 -12.10 15.19
CA ILE A 145 -11.81 -10.98 15.05
C ILE A 145 -11.04 -10.76 16.37
N GLY A 146 -9.73 -10.52 16.25
CA GLY A 146 -8.79 -10.42 17.38
C GLY A 146 -8.03 -11.71 17.70
N ARG A 147 -8.30 -12.78 16.95
CA ARG A 147 -7.56 -14.07 17.07
C ARG A 147 -7.31 -14.69 15.69
N PRO A 148 -6.27 -15.53 15.51
CA PRO A 148 -6.04 -16.26 14.27
C PRO A 148 -7.22 -17.21 13.98
N ALA A 149 -7.95 -16.98 12.87
CA ALA A 149 -9.10 -17.82 12.49
C ALA A 149 -9.30 -17.91 10.97
N SER A 150 -8.58 -17.12 10.16
CA SER A 150 -8.74 -17.12 8.69
C SER A 150 -8.03 -18.32 8.02
N PHE A 151 -8.14 -18.36 6.69
CA PHE A 151 -7.49 -19.33 5.81
C PHE A 151 -6.45 -18.64 4.90
N GLY A 152 -5.76 -17.62 5.42
CA GLY A 152 -4.72 -16.87 4.72
C GLY A 152 -4.99 -15.37 4.58
N CYS A 153 -6.22 -14.99 4.30
CA CYS A 153 -6.65 -13.59 4.22
C CYS A 153 -6.65 -12.88 5.58
N ILE A 154 -6.73 -11.56 5.53
CA ILE A 154 -6.89 -10.70 6.70
C ILE A 154 -8.38 -10.34 6.81
N ARG A 155 -9.06 -10.86 7.83
CA ARG A 155 -10.47 -10.60 8.07
C ARG A 155 -10.65 -9.38 8.96
N MET A 156 -11.67 -8.58 8.67
CA MET A 156 -12.08 -7.41 9.45
C MET A 156 -13.59 -7.45 9.69
N LYS A 157 -14.06 -6.69 10.67
CA LYS A 157 -15.49 -6.37 10.75
C LYS A 157 -15.91 -5.61 9.51
N SER A 158 -17.16 -5.79 9.10
CA SER A 158 -17.70 -5.13 7.91
C SER A 158 -17.66 -3.60 7.99
N SER A 159 -17.87 -3.02 9.18
CA SER A 159 -17.72 -1.58 9.43
C SER A 159 -16.28 -1.11 9.20
N ASP A 160 -15.34 -1.87 9.76
CA ASP A 160 -13.92 -1.49 9.80
C ASP A 160 -13.30 -1.59 8.41
N VAL A 161 -13.60 -2.67 7.66
CA VAL A 161 -13.11 -2.80 6.28
C VAL A 161 -13.68 -1.73 5.36
N THR A 162 -14.92 -1.28 5.60
CA THR A 162 -15.51 -0.18 4.82
C THR A 162 -14.78 1.13 5.10
N ALA A 163 -14.51 1.45 6.36
CA ALA A 163 -13.75 2.64 6.75
C ALA A 163 -12.33 2.62 6.16
N LEU A 164 -11.62 1.50 6.29
CA LEU A 164 -10.29 1.32 5.73
C LEU A 164 -10.29 1.43 4.20
N TYR A 165 -11.23 0.76 3.53
CA TYR A 165 -11.37 0.76 2.07
C TYR A 165 -11.46 2.18 1.50
N ASN A 166 -12.22 3.06 2.14
CA ASN A 166 -12.42 4.42 1.66
C ASN A 166 -11.16 5.30 1.79
N GLN A 167 -10.22 4.92 2.65
CA GLN A 167 -8.98 5.67 2.91
C GLN A 167 -7.80 5.18 2.06
N LEU A 168 -7.84 3.93 1.58
CA LEU A 168 -6.74 3.36 0.82
C LEU A 168 -6.87 3.62 -0.67
N LEU A 169 -5.73 3.88 -1.31
CA LEU A 169 -5.59 3.95 -2.77
C LEU A 169 -4.91 2.68 -3.30
N ILE A 170 -5.08 2.40 -4.58
CA ILE A 170 -4.27 1.39 -5.28
C ILE A 170 -2.81 1.83 -5.20
N GLY A 171 -1.90 0.91 -4.90
CA GLY A 171 -0.49 1.19 -4.65
C GLY A 171 -0.15 1.47 -3.19
N THR A 172 -1.15 1.68 -2.30
CA THR A 172 -0.84 1.89 -0.87
C THR A 172 -0.02 0.73 -0.32
N PRO A 173 1.15 1.01 0.32
CA PRO A 173 1.97 -0.01 0.95
C PRO A 173 1.25 -0.67 2.13
N VAL A 174 1.39 -2.00 2.21
CA VAL A 174 0.86 -2.84 3.29
C VAL A 174 1.98 -3.74 3.78
N GLU A 175 2.36 -3.63 5.03
CA GLU A 175 3.35 -4.49 5.65
C GLU A 175 2.68 -5.46 6.62
N ILE A 176 2.97 -6.75 6.50
CA ILE A 176 2.49 -7.77 7.43
C ILE A 176 3.69 -8.26 8.24
N VAL A 177 3.68 -7.98 9.54
CA VAL A 177 4.75 -8.34 10.47
C VAL A 177 4.31 -9.43 11.45
N GLN A 178 5.25 -10.28 11.83
CA GLN A 178 5.00 -11.28 12.87
C GLN A 178 4.91 -10.63 14.25
N ASP A 179 5.73 -9.62 14.50
CA ASP A 179 5.91 -8.98 15.80
C ASP A 179 4.78 -8.02 16.18
N ARG A 180 4.87 -7.49 17.41
CA ARG A 180 3.92 -6.50 17.91
C ARG A 180 3.99 -5.20 17.13
N LEU A 181 2.85 -4.51 17.06
CA LEU A 181 2.82 -3.13 16.61
C LEU A 181 3.64 -2.25 17.56
N PRO A 182 4.38 -1.27 17.03
CA PRO A 182 5.11 -0.33 17.85
C PRO A 182 4.17 0.47 18.76
N LYS A 183 4.64 0.77 19.95
CA LYS A 183 3.90 1.58 20.93
C LYS A 183 4.32 3.05 20.79
N GLY A 184 3.34 3.94 20.65
CA GLY A 184 3.53 5.39 20.68
C GLY A 184 3.73 6.07 19.32
N SER A 185 3.73 7.40 19.33
CA SER A 185 3.82 8.28 18.16
C SER A 185 5.20 8.30 17.46
N LYS A 186 6.16 7.51 17.89
CA LYS A 186 7.54 7.43 17.35
C LYS A 186 7.66 6.56 16.08
N MET A 187 6.61 6.44 15.28
CA MET A 187 6.68 5.70 14.02
C MET A 187 7.05 6.58 12.82
N ALA A 188 7.71 7.70 13.06
CA ALA A 188 8.08 8.64 12.01
C ALA A 188 9.29 8.19 11.16
N ASP A 189 10.00 7.11 11.53
CA ASP A 189 11.16 6.66 10.77
C ASP A 189 10.77 5.62 9.69
N PRO A 190 10.78 6.03 8.40
CA PRO A 190 10.62 5.09 7.28
C PRO A 190 11.68 3.98 7.28
N GLU A 191 12.87 4.25 7.83
CA GLU A 191 13.99 3.30 7.90
C GLU A 191 13.72 2.08 8.80
N VAL A 192 12.84 2.20 9.79
CA VAL A 192 12.53 1.08 10.72
C VAL A 192 11.80 -0.06 10.01
N TYR A 193 11.11 0.24 8.89
CA TYR A 193 10.29 -0.72 8.15
C TYR A 193 10.69 -0.88 6.67
N GLY A 194 11.89 -0.46 6.29
CA GLY A 194 12.46 -0.73 4.95
C GLY A 194 11.68 -0.14 3.76
N PHE A 195 10.89 0.90 3.99
CA PHE A 195 10.24 1.63 2.92
C PHE A 195 11.18 2.69 2.35
N ASP A 196 12.18 2.28 1.58
CA ASP A 196 12.84 3.19 0.66
C ASP A 196 11.80 3.69 -0.34
N ALA A 197 11.68 5.01 -0.48
CA ALA A 197 10.84 5.60 -1.51
C ALA A 197 11.24 5.01 -2.87
N PRO A 198 10.28 4.63 -3.74
CA PRO A 198 10.63 4.12 -5.06
C PRO A 198 11.52 5.16 -5.74
N ALA A 199 12.73 4.74 -6.13
CA ALA A 199 13.65 5.57 -6.88
C ALA A 199 12.90 6.22 -8.02
N SER A 200 12.89 7.55 -8.05
CA SER A 200 12.26 8.34 -9.11
C SER A 200 12.70 7.78 -10.45
N ALA A 201 11.75 7.43 -11.31
CA ALA A 201 11.98 6.97 -12.68
C ALA A 201 12.57 8.12 -13.52
N SER A 202 13.84 8.45 -13.27
CA SER A 202 14.68 9.31 -14.11
C SER A 202 15.74 8.44 -14.79
N GLY A 203 15.33 7.74 -15.85
CA GLY A 203 16.23 6.88 -16.61
C GLY A 203 15.60 6.34 -17.88
N LEU A 204 14.83 7.16 -18.60
CA LEU A 204 14.52 6.83 -19.99
C LEU A 204 15.81 7.05 -20.80
N ARG A 205 16.67 6.04 -20.92
CA ARG A 205 17.71 6.01 -21.93
C ARG A 205 17.05 5.95 -23.32
N LYS A 206 17.16 7.05 -24.04
CA LYS A 206 17.05 7.05 -25.49
C LYS A 206 18.30 6.38 -26.02
N ASP A 207 18.22 5.13 -26.43
CA ASP A 207 19.14 4.51 -27.39
C ASP A 207 18.53 3.18 -27.84
N SER A 208 17.98 3.19 -29.04
CA SER A 208 17.96 2.04 -29.93
C SER A 208 17.60 2.52 -31.33
N GLN A 209 18.58 3.01 -32.05
CA GLN A 209 18.54 2.96 -33.51
C GLN A 209 18.54 1.49 -33.93
N MET A 210 17.41 1.03 -34.38
CA MET A 210 17.28 -0.29 -34.97
C MET A 210 17.77 -0.24 -36.43
N LYS A 211 18.99 -0.75 -36.66
CA LYS A 211 19.52 -1.04 -38.00
C LYS A 211 18.66 -2.13 -38.63
N VAL A 212 17.92 -1.76 -39.66
CA VAL A 212 17.28 -2.70 -40.58
C VAL A 212 18.37 -3.34 -41.41
N ALA A 213 18.62 -4.63 -41.25
CA ALA A 213 19.43 -5.44 -42.11
C ALA A 213 18.57 -5.99 -43.28
N ALA A 214 18.88 -5.60 -44.50
CA ALA A 214 18.33 -6.17 -45.70
C ALA A 214 18.84 -7.60 -45.89
N GLY A 215 17.95 -8.57 -46.00
CA GLY A 215 18.25 -9.93 -46.38
C GLY A 215 18.23 -10.10 -47.93
N PRO A 216 19.00 -11.06 -48.48
CA PRO A 216 19.18 -11.20 -49.93
C PRO A 216 17.99 -11.88 -50.57
N ARG A 217 17.72 -11.41 -51.79
CA ARG A 217 16.79 -12.09 -52.74
C ARG A 217 17.50 -13.31 -53.35
N ALA A 218 16.86 -14.41 -53.35
CA ALA A 218 16.87 -15.44 -54.41
C ALA A 218 15.55 -16.20 -54.33
#